data_97bd2575897b5934565c1e6c7f084462
#
_entry.id   97bd2575897b5934565c1e6c7f084462
#
_cell.length_a   1.000
_cell.length_b   1.000
_cell.length_c   1.000
_cell.angle_alpha   90.00
_cell.angle_beta   90.00
_cell.angle_gamma   90.00
#
_symmetry.space_group_name_H-M   'P 1'
#
loop_
_entity.id
_entity.type
_entity.pdbx_description
1 polymer ?
#
loop_
_entity_poly.entity_id
_entity_poly.type
_entity_poly.pdbx_seq_one_letter_code
_entity_poly.pdbx_strand_id
1 'polypeptide(L)'
;MRKLKYIVVLALGVFISVSKSNAQSIYDLRINEVMLFNSNNYTDNFGQRGPWIEIMNLGYNSVNIATCYLTNDLNEPKKYKIPSGDPISRISLRQFVVFFADDKTEHGTLHLNFTLDSTHRFIALVSPDGTTVIDSVTLPMLGVDQVYTRIPDGSSNWEISEFTTPKATNEGRIEKASAGEKFLKFDPSGIIMAIIAMTVVFLALMVLYRIFRTIGTANQKAVIRKSAKSEKESNVSEVQEEVSGEVFAAISTALHLYETDKHDQESAIITINRVSKMYSPWSSKIYGLRQVPNRVVSNQAKK
;
A
#
# COMPACT_ATOMS: atom_id res chain seq x y z
N MET A 1 17.21 -24.03 29.35
CA MET A 1 15.83 -24.08 28.82
C MET A 1 14.92 -23.01 29.44
N ARG A 2 14.92 -22.75 30.77
CA ARG A 2 14.11 -21.69 31.40
C ARG A 2 14.40 -20.28 30.83
N LYS A 3 15.67 -19.88 30.74
CA LYS A 3 16.05 -18.54 30.20
C LYS A 3 15.63 -18.32 28.76
N LEU A 4 15.64 -19.35 27.90
CA LEU A 4 15.21 -19.27 26.52
C LEU A 4 13.69 -19.02 26.40
N LYS A 5 12.88 -19.61 27.29
CA LYS A 5 11.43 -19.37 27.36
C LYS A 5 11.12 -17.91 27.71
N TYR A 6 11.86 -17.30 28.61
CA TYR A 6 11.67 -15.89 28.98
C TYR A 6 12.05 -14.94 27.85
N ILE A 7 13.10 -15.26 27.06
CA ILE A 7 13.51 -14.46 25.89
C ILE A 7 12.43 -14.53 24.81
N VAL A 8 11.87 -15.71 24.56
CA VAL A 8 10.78 -15.87 23.57
C VAL A 8 9.51 -15.15 24.01
N VAL A 9 9.15 -15.23 25.29
CA VAL A 9 7.98 -14.52 25.83
C VAL A 9 8.21 -13.01 25.81
N LEU A 10 9.41 -12.52 26.10
CA LEU A 10 9.75 -11.10 26.01
C LEU A 10 9.73 -10.60 24.57
N ALA A 11 10.26 -11.37 23.63
CA ALA A 11 10.22 -11.05 22.20
C ALA A 11 8.79 -11.04 21.66
N LEU A 12 7.95 -12.01 22.08
CA LEU A 12 6.53 -12.05 21.71
C LEU A 12 5.76 -10.85 22.32
N GLY A 13 6.07 -10.47 23.57
CA GLY A 13 5.48 -9.30 24.22
C GLY A 13 5.84 -7.98 23.54
N VAL A 14 7.06 -7.83 23.05
CA VAL A 14 7.50 -6.67 22.26
C VAL A 14 6.78 -6.61 20.89
N PHE A 15 6.57 -7.75 20.26
CA PHE A 15 5.82 -7.81 18.99
C PHE A 15 4.34 -7.43 19.13
N ILE A 16 3.70 -7.77 20.25
CA ILE A 16 2.29 -7.45 20.50
C ILE A 16 2.09 -5.97 20.84
N SER A 17 3.08 -5.31 21.45
CA SER A 17 2.98 -3.90 21.84
C SER A 17 3.11 -2.90 20.69
N VAL A 18 3.46 -3.31 19.48
CA VAL A 18 3.65 -2.42 18.31
C VAL A 18 2.37 -2.18 17.52
N SER A 19 1.30 -2.93 17.79
CA SER A 19 0.01 -2.73 17.12
C SER A 19 -0.75 -1.54 17.70
N LYS A 20 -0.26 -0.32 17.52
CA LYS A 20 -1.12 0.86 17.63
C LYS A 20 -2.05 0.84 16.42
N SER A 21 -3.24 0.30 16.60
CA SER A 21 -4.34 0.54 15.69
C SER A 21 -4.61 2.04 15.69
N ASN A 22 -4.15 2.74 14.64
CA ASN A 22 -4.59 4.10 14.41
C ASN A 22 -6.06 4.01 14.04
N ALA A 23 -6.92 4.29 15.02
CA ALA A 23 -8.35 4.43 14.80
C ALA A 23 -8.57 5.53 13.75
N GLN A 24 -9.54 5.33 12.87
CA GLN A 24 -10.03 6.34 11.94
C GLN A 24 -10.32 7.63 12.72
N SER A 25 -9.59 8.72 12.43
CA SER A 25 -9.80 9.99 13.11
C SER A 25 -10.37 11.01 12.14
N ILE A 26 -11.56 11.49 12.42
CA ILE A 26 -12.15 12.64 11.70
C ILE A 26 -11.34 13.92 11.95
N TYR A 27 -10.54 13.95 13.00
CA TYR A 27 -9.68 15.08 13.35
C TYR A 27 -8.42 15.19 12.47
N ASP A 28 -8.18 14.21 11.58
CA ASP A 28 -7.14 14.27 10.56
C ASP A 28 -7.60 14.99 9.28
N LEU A 29 -8.85 15.44 9.23
CA LEU A 29 -9.39 16.21 8.12
C LEU A 29 -8.95 17.67 8.20
N ARG A 30 -8.63 18.26 7.05
CA ARG A 30 -8.29 19.69 6.93
C ARG A 30 -8.96 20.29 5.71
N ILE A 31 -9.41 21.54 5.86
CA ILE A 31 -9.76 22.40 4.72
C ILE A 31 -8.43 22.75 4.06
N ASN A 32 -8.23 22.39 2.81
CA ASN A 32 -6.95 22.47 2.13
C ASN A 32 -6.84 23.58 1.09
N GLU A 33 -7.93 23.80 0.35
CA GLU A 33 -8.01 24.82 -0.69
C GLU A 33 -9.42 25.38 -0.77
N VAL A 34 -9.56 26.69 -1.00
CA VAL A 34 -10.86 27.36 -1.13
C VAL A 34 -10.83 28.44 -2.20
N MET A 35 -11.84 28.44 -3.05
CA MET A 35 -12.07 29.45 -4.08
C MET A 35 -13.40 30.15 -3.86
N LEU A 36 -13.41 31.49 -3.87
CA LEU A 36 -14.64 32.28 -3.77
C LEU A 36 -15.25 32.60 -5.13
N PHE A 37 -14.43 33.06 -6.07
CA PHE A 37 -14.88 33.54 -7.38
C PHE A 37 -14.28 32.71 -8.48
N ASN A 38 -15.07 31.74 -8.97
CA ASN A 38 -14.68 30.79 -9.97
C ASN A 38 -15.28 31.17 -11.33
N SER A 39 -14.48 31.72 -12.20
CA SER A 39 -14.90 32.14 -13.54
C SER A 39 -14.43 31.17 -14.62
N ASN A 40 -13.21 30.65 -14.51
CA ASN A 40 -12.57 29.87 -15.57
C ASN A 40 -11.95 28.56 -15.08
N ASN A 41 -12.23 28.19 -13.83
CA ASN A 41 -11.57 27.10 -13.15
C ASN A 41 -12.44 25.83 -13.07
N TYR A 42 -12.30 25.08 -11.99
CA TYR A 42 -12.94 23.78 -11.75
C TYR A 42 -14.47 23.84 -11.85
N THR A 43 -15.06 22.91 -12.57
CA THR A 43 -16.52 22.80 -12.76
C THR A 43 -17.09 21.62 -11.96
N ASP A 44 -18.35 21.72 -11.58
CA ASP A 44 -19.13 20.62 -11.05
C ASP A 44 -19.48 19.57 -12.12
N ASN A 45 -20.23 18.54 -11.73
CA ASN A 45 -20.69 17.48 -12.63
C ASN A 45 -21.73 17.96 -13.65
N PHE A 46 -22.29 19.17 -13.47
CA PHE A 46 -23.26 19.80 -14.36
C PHE A 46 -22.61 20.84 -15.28
N GLY A 47 -21.27 20.96 -15.20
CA GLY A 47 -20.51 21.96 -15.98
C GLY A 47 -20.65 23.38 -15.45
N GLN A 48 -21.19 23.58 -14.25
CA GLN A 48 -21.34 24.88 -13.63
C GLN A 48 -20.10 25.26 -12.83
N ARG A 49 -19.85 26.55 -12.70
CA ARG A 49 -18.78 27.11 -11.91
C ARG A 49 -19.36 27.84 -10.71
N GLY A 50 -18.81 27.57 -9.53
CA GLY A 50 -19.22 28.20 -8.27
C GLY A 50 -18.06 28.22 -7.29
N PRO A 51 -18.25 28.87 -6.15
CA PRO A 51 -17.30 28.76 -5.04
C PRO A 51 -17.17 27.31 -4.60
N TRP A 52 -15.96 26.91 -4.23
CA TRP A 52 -15.73 25.53 -3.79
C TRP A 52 -14.72 25.44 -2.65
N ILE A 53 -14.82 24.38 -1.90
CA ILE A 53 -14.01 24.08 -0.73
C ILE A 53 -13.44 22.68 -0.90
N GLU A 54 -12.15 22.53 -0.77
CA GLU A 54 -11.50 21.23 -0.76
C GLU A 54 -11.17 20.80 0.66
N ILE A 55 -11.49 19.56 0.99
CA ILE A 55 -11.14 18.93 2.25
C ILE A 55 -10.21 17.77 1.96
N MET A 56 -9.10 17.71 2.68
CA MET A 56 -8.09 16.68 2.60
C MET A 56 -8.12 15.78 3.83
N ASN A 57 -7.89 14.49 3.62
CA ASN A 57 -7.58 13.54 4.67
C ASN A 57 -6.07 13.42 4.85
N LEU A 58 -5.53 13.96 5.94
CA LEU A 58 -4.11 13.85 6.31
C LEU A 58 -3.76 12.51 6.96
N GLY A 59 -4.75 11.74 7.39
CA GLY A 59 -4.57 10.47 8.07
C GLY A 59 -3.98 9.39 7.16
N TYR A 60 -3.61 8.28 7.77
CA TYR A 60 -3.08 7.10 7.08
C TYR A 60 -4.14 6.05 6.76
N ASN A 61 -5.39 6.32 7.11
CA ASN A 61 -6.54 5.46 6.84
C ASN A 61 -7.64 6.25 6.12
N SER A 62 -8.58 5.54 5.49
CA SER A 62 -9.76 6.20 4.94
C SER A 62 -10.65 6.72 6.06
N VAL A 63 -11.14 7.95 5.92
CA VAL A 63 -12.03 8.61 6.89
C VAL A 63 -13.42 8.76 6.28
N ASN A 64 -14.46 8.46 7.06
CA ASN A 64 -15.83 8.71 6.67
C ASN A 64 -16.27 10.06 7.26
N ILE A 65 -16.57 11.03 6.39
CA ILE A 65 -17.02 12.38 6.75
C ILE A 65 -18.57 12.48 6.85
N ALA A 66 -19.28 11.38 6.59
CA ALA A 66 -20.72 11.36 6.75
C ALA A 66 -21.12 11.82 8.16
N THR A 67 -22.19 12.58 8.24
CA THR A 67 -22.70 13.20 9.46
C THR A 67 -21.86 14.34 10.05
N CYS A 68 -20.68 14.63 9.54
CA CYS A 68 -20.00 15.90 9.82
C CYS A 68 -20.80 17.06 9.23
N TYR A 69 -20.51 18.27 9.70
CA TYR A 69 -21.20 19.47 9.25
C TYR A 69 -20.18 20.43 8.61
N LEU A 70 -20.66 21.15 7.59
CA LEU A 70 -19.98 22.32 7.02
C LEU A 70 -20.84 23.56 7.32
N THR A 71 -20.18 24.62 7.73
CA THR A 71 -20.86 25.90 8.04
C THR A 71 -20.00 27.09 7.65
N ASN A 72 -20.65 28.16 7.27
CA ASN A 72 -20.05 29.48 7.10
C ASN A 72 -20.36 30.43 8.27
N ASP A 73 -21.02 29.93 9.33
CA ASP A 73 -21.34 30.68 10.55
C ASP A 73 -21.22 29.78 11.79
N LEU A 74 -20.39 30.19 12.75
CA LEU A 74 -20.23 29.43 14.01
C LEU A 74 -21.45 29.49 14.93
N ASN A 75 -22.36 30.44 14.73
CA ASN A 75 -23.63 30.45 15.46
C ASN A 75 -24.57 29.34 14.97
N GLU A 76 -24.37 28.85 13.73
CA GLU A 76 -25.10 27.76 13.12
C GLU A 76 -24.15 26.59 12.75
N PRO A 77 -23.55 25.90 13.72
CA PRO A 77 -22.52 24.89 13.44
C PRO A 77 -23.03 23.66 12.69
N LYS A 78 -24.36 23.45 12.66
CA LYS A 78 -25.03 22.31 12.00
C LYS A 78 -25.69 22.71 10.67
N LYS A 79 -25.19 23.73 10.00
CA LYS A 79 -25.85 24.33 8.83
C LYS A 79 -26.01 23.34 7.68
N TYR A 80 -24.95 22.68 7.23
CA TYR A 80 -25.00 21.64 6.21
C TYR A 80 -24.51 20.33 6.80
N LYS A 81 -25.38 19.35 6.87
CA LYS A 81 -25.04 17.98 7.31
C LYS A 81 -24.66 17.14 6.10
N ILE A 82 -23.44 16.61 6.06
CA ILE A 82 -23.02 15.70 5.01
C ILE A 82 -23.83 14.41 5.10
N PRO A 83 -24.56 14.03 4.03
CA PRO A 83 -25.43 12.86 4.03
C PRO A 83 -24.65 11.56 4.27
N SER A 84 -25.33 10.59 4.88
CA SER A 84 -24.80 9.23 5.05
C SER A 84 -25.24 8.33 3.91
N GLY A 85 -24.41 7.32 3.59
CA GLY A 85 -24.76 6.32 2.58
C GLY A 85 -24.18 6.59 1.19
N ASP A 86 -23.66 7.79 0.94
CA ASP A 86 -22.98 8.11 -0.29
C ASP A 86 -21.50 7.66 -0.21
N PRO A 87 -20.99 6.86 -1.17
CA PRO A 87 -19.58 6.47 -1.21
C PRO A 87 -18.60 7.66 -1.23
N ILE A 88 -19.01 8.82 -1.75
CA ILE A 88 -18.20 10.03 -1.84
C ILE A 88 -17.86 10.61 -0.46
N SER A 89 -18.66 10.28 0.57
CA SER A 89 -18.39 10.67 1.96
C SER A 89 -17.18 9.94 2.57
N ARG A 90 -16.61 8.94 1.90
CA ARG A 90 -15.41 8.23 2.35
C ARG A 90 -14.19 8.76 1.62
N ILE A 91 -13.37 9.52 2.32
CA ILE A 91 -12.10 10.05 1.79
C ILE A 91 -10.99 9.05 2.09
N SER A 92 -10.35 8.52 1.05
CA SER A 92 -9.19 7.63 1.18
C SER A 92 -7.99 8.36 1.78
N LEU A 93 -6.97 7.61 2.20
CA LEU A 93 -5.75 8.20 2.76
C LEU A 93 -5.13 9.19 1.76
N ARG A 94 -4.76 10.37 2.23
CA ARG A 94 -4.12 11.43 1.44
C ARG A 94 -4.91 11.85 0.20
N GLN A 95 -6.22 11.63 0.20
CA GLN A 95 -7.12 12.04 -0.88
C GLN A 95 -7.93 13.26 -0.47
N PHE A 96 -8.56 13.83 -1.47
CA PHE A 96 -9.30 15.08 -1.40
C PHE A 96 -10.76 14.88 -1.78
N VAL A 97 -11.63 15.72 -1.26
CA VAL A 97 -13.01 15.87 -1.70
C VAL A 97 -13.31 17.36 -1.86
N VAL A 98 -14.01 17.70 -2.93
CA VAL A 98 -14.39 19.09 -3.23
C VAL A 98 -15.88 19.25 -3.05
N PHE A 99 -16.28 20.25 -2.26
CA PHE A 99 -17.66 20.69 -2.06
C PHE A 99 -17.87 22.02 -2.77
N PHE A 100 -19.03 22.20 -3.39
CA PHE A 100 -19.46 23.45 -4.01
C PHE A 100 -20.37 24.22 -3.06
N ALA A 101 -20.02 25.47 -2.76
CA ALA A 101 -20.81 26.34 -1.88
C ALA A 101 -21.70 27.24 -2.72
N ASP A 102 -22.68 26.66 -3.41
CA ASP A 102 -23.51 27.27 -4.44
C ASP A 102 -25.01 27.30 -4.12
N ASP A 103 -25.39 26.86 -2.90
CA ASP A 103 -26.77 26.77 -2.43
C ASP A 103 -27.68 25.91 -3.32
N LYS A 104 -27.13 24.84 -3.92
CA LYS A 104 -27.84 23.94 -4.83
C LYS A 104 -27.81 22.51 -4.37
N THR A 105 -28.38 22.22 -3.23
CA THR A 105 -28.41 20.87 -2.63
C THR A 105 -29.09 19.82 -3.53
N GLU A 106 -29.93 20.24 -4.47
CA GLU A 106 -30.52 19.37 -5.48
C GLU A 106 -29.53 18.75 -6.47
N HIS A 107 -28.33 19.33 -6.57
CA HIS A 107 -27.23 18.79 -7.40
C HIS A 107 -26.48 17.63 -6.70
N GLY A 108 -26.79 17.35 -5.44
CA GLY A 108 -26.26 16.18 -4.72
C GLY A 108 -25.40 16.50 -3.50
N THR A 109 -24.80 15.46 -2.94
CA THR A 109 -24.08 15.50 -1.64
C THR A 109 -22.93 16.50 -1.59
N LEU A 110 -22.34 16.85 -2.72
CA LEU A 110 -21.21 17.78 -2.76
C LEU A 110 -21.61 19.24 -2.88
N HIS A 111 -22.92 19.55 -2.96
CA HIS A 111 -23.45 20.90 -3.08
C HIS A 111 -24.02 21.33 -1.74
N LEU A 112 -23.49 22.44 -1.21
CA LEU A 112 -23.83 22.95 0.11
C LEU A 112 -25.12 23.78 0.04
N ASN A 113 -25.82 23.91 1.18
CA ASN A 113 -27.01 24.76 1.33
C ASN A 113 -26.69 26.21 1.71
N PHE A 114 -25.48 26.66 1.34
CA PHE A 114 -25.05 28.04 1.53
C PHE A 114 -24.02 28.42 0.47
N THR A 115 -23.85 29.72 0.26
CA THR A 115 -22.83 30.24 -0.64
C THR A 115 -21.67 30.89 0.14
N LEU A 116 -20.53 31.00 -0.56
CA LEU A 116 -19.40 31.82 -0.14
C LEU A 116 -19.30 33.01 -1.07
N ASP A 117 -19.09 34.19 -0.49
CA ASP A 117 -18.96 35.46 -1.20
C ASP A 117 -18.01 36.43 -0.47
N SER A 118 -17.94 37.65 -0.92
CA SER A 118 -17.12 38.69 -0.27
C SER A 118 -17.51 39.00 1.17
N THR A 119 -18.75 38.71 1.59
CA THR A 119 -19.27 38.94 2.93
C THR A 119 -19.19 37.72 3.81
N HIS A 120 -19.43 36.51 3.24
CA HIS A 120 -19.41 35.23 3.93
C HIS A 120 -18.10 34.49 3.60
N ARG A 121 -17.02 34.87 4.28
CA ARG A 121 -15.66 34.38 4.04
C ARG A 121 -15.16 33.42 5.11
N PHE A 122 -16.02 32.94 5.98
CA PHE A 122 -15.69 31.98 7.02
C PHE A 122 -16.19 30.58 6.62
N ILE A 123 -15.40 29.57 6.91
CA ILE A 123 -15.76 28.16 6.72
C ILE A 123 -15.25 27.36 7.90
N ALA A 124 -16.09 26.47 8.41
CA ALA A 124 -15.70 25.48 9.41
C ALA A 124 -16.23 24.10 9.06
N LEU A 125 -15.38 23.10 9.29
CA LEU A 125 -15.72 21.70 9.31
C LEU A 125 -15.97 21.30 10.77
N VAL A 126 -17.16 20.80 11.07
CA VAL A 126 -17.60 20.46 12.42
C VAL A 126 -17.85 18.97 12.52
N SER A 127 -17.52 18.39 13.65
CA SER A 127 -17.64 16.96 13.90
C SER A 127 -19.12 16.51 13.97
N PRO A 128 -19.43 15.22 13.93
CA PRO A 128 -20.80 14.69 13.98
C PRO A 128 -21.55 15.06 15.27
N ASP A 129 -20.87 15.42 16.35
CA ASP A 129 -21.48 15.92 17.58
C ASP A 129 -22.11 17.32 17.39
N GLY A 130 -21.70 18.03 16.34
CA GLY A 130 -22.18 19.36 16.00
C GLY A 130 -21.69 20.46 16.96
N THR A 131 -20.64 20.20 17.72
CA THR A 131 -20.08 21.14 18.71
C THR A 131 -18.56 21.33 18.53
N THR A 132 -17.85 20.27 18.16
CA THR A 132 -16.39 20.31 18.03
C THR A 132 -16.01 20.73 16.62
N VAL A 133 -15.30 21.84 16.50
CA VAL A 133 -14.72 22.28 15.22
C VAL A 133 -13.48 21.44 14.94
N ILE A 134 -13.45 20.76 13.79
CA ILE A 134 -12.33 19.96 13.32
C ILE A 134 -11.26 20.88 12.71
N ASP A 135 -11.69 21.75 11.80
CA ASP A 135 -10.85 22.74 11.16
C ASP A 135 -11.68 23.94 10.71
N SER A 136 -11.08 25.12 10.64
CA SER A 136 -11.75 26.32 10.17
C SER A 136 -10.78 27.27 9.51
N VAL A 137 -11.31 28.10 8.62
CA VAL A 137 -10.53 29.12 7.94
C VAL A 137 -11.40 30.38 7.70
N THR A 138 -10.80 31.54 7.89
CA THR A 138 -11.34 32.82 7.44
C THR A 138 -10.57 33.27 6.22
N LEU A 139 -11.26 33.45 5.11
CA LEU A 139 -10.64 33.79 3.84
C LEU A 139 -10.30 35.27 3.78
N PRO A 140 -9.15 35.66 3.23
CA PRO A 140 -8.86 37.04 2.86
C PRO A 140 -9.75 37.49 1.70
N MET A 141 -9.65 38.73 1.28
CA MET A 141 -10.24 39.14 0.01
C MET A 141 -9.49 38.49 -1.13
N LEU A 142 -10.20 37.66 -1.93
CA LEU A 142 -9.67 37.00 -3.10
C LEU A 142 -10.16 37.69 -4.37
N GLY A 143 -9.31 37.69 -5.38
CA GLY A 143 -9.70 38.05 -6.74
C GLY A 143 -10.42 36.95 -7.46
N VAL A 144 -10.86 37.23 -8.70
CA VAL A 144 -11.45 36.22 -9.57
C VAL A 144 -10.41 35.15 -9.93
N ASP A 145 -10.81 33.89 -9.84
CA ASP A 145 -9.97 32.71 -10.08
C ASP A 145 -8.74 32.59 -9.15
N GLN A 146 -8.70 33.35 -8.03
CA GLN A 146 -7.72 33.15 -6.97
C GLN A 146 -8.22 32.17 -5.94
N VAL A 147 -7.30 31.37 -5.41
CA VAL A 147 -7.54 30.41 -4.34
C VAL A 147 -6.74 30.75 -3.09
N TYR A 148 -7.29 30.40 -1.95
CA TYR A 148 -6.59 30.38 -0.68
C TYR A 148 -6.25 28.93 -0.35
N THR A 149 -4.98 28.60 -0.31
CA THR A 149 -4.49 27.22 -0.31
C THR A 149 -3.43 27.01 0.76
N ARG A 150 -3.38 25.81 1.31
CA ARG A 150 -2.33 25.38 2.27
C ARG A 150 -1.11 24.85 1.51
N ILE A 151 0.06 25.38 1.81
CA ILE A 151 1.34 24.90 1.25
C ILE A 151 2.34 24.69 2.39
N PRO A 152 2.78 23.44 2.60
CA PRO A 152 2.32 22.18 2.03
C PRO A 152 0.90 21.79 2.45
N ASP A 153 0.32 20.78 1.79
CA ASP A 153 -1.02 20.28 2.08
C ASP A 153 -1.25 20.04 3.57
N GLY A 154 -2.39 20.52 4.06
CA GLY A 154 -2.82 20.38 5.45
C GLY A 154 -1.96 21.11 6.49
N SER A 155 -0.95 21.89 6.07
CA SER A 155 -0.14 22.72 6.97
C SER A 155 -0.96 23.88 7.55
N SER A 156 -0.40 24.57 8.55
CA SER A 156 -0.98 25.83 9.04
C SER A 156 -0.68 27.03 8.14
N ASN A 157 0.19 26.86 7.15
CA ASN A 157 0.61 27.96 6.27
C ASN A 157 -0.36 28.11 5.10
N TRP A 158 -0.97 29.27 4.97
CA TRP A 158 -1.91 29.62 3.93
C TRP A 158 -1.34 30.66 2.98
N GLU A 159 -1.54 30.47 1.68
CA GLU A 159 -1.08 31.37 0.64
C GLU A 159 -2.19 31.65 -0.38
N ILE A 160 -2.18 32.84 -0.97
CA ILE A 160 -3.05 33.16 -2.11
C ILE A 160 -2.33 32.74 -3.38
N SER A 161 -3.00 31.95 -4.21
CA SER A 161 -2.47 31.44 -5.47
C SER A 161 -3.43 31.72 -6.63
N GLU A 162 -2.89 31.96 -7.81
CA GLU A 162 -3.66 32.07 -9.06
C GLU A 162 -3.88 30.67 -9.72
N PHE A 163 -3.28 29.67 -9.14
CA PHE A 163 -3.35 28.32 -9.68
C PHE A 163 -4.07 27.42 -8.70
N THR A 164 -4.98 26.68 -9.19
CA THR A 164 -5.79 25.74 -8.45
C THR A 164 -5.33 24.31 -8.69
N THR A 165 -5.49 23.50 -7.67
CA THR A 165 -5.13 22.07 -7.72
C THR A 165 -6.26 21.19 -7.20
N PRO A 166 -7.52 21.32 -7.68
CA PRO A 166 -8.64 20.59 -7.15
C PRO A 166 -8.41 19.07 -7.29
N LYS A 167 -8.56 18.36 -6.18
CA LYS A 167 -8.32 16.91 -6.02
C LYS A 167 -6.86 16.49 -6.23
N ALA A 168 -5.93 17.42 -6.13
CA ALA A 168 -4.50 17.16 -6.25
C ALA A 168 -3.71 17.93 -5.19
N THR A 169 -2.46 17.54 -4.97
CA THR A 169 -1.58 18.21 -4.01
C THR A 169 -1.23 19.63 -4.41
N ASN A 170 -1.30 20.55 -3.46
CA ASN A 170 -0.87 21.95 -3.63
C ASN A 170 0.65 22.11 -3.77
N GLU A 171 1.40 21.06 -3.43
CA GLU A 171 2.86 21.02 -3.53
C GLU A 171 3.39 20.81 -4.95
N GLY A 172 2.54 20.56 -5.93
CA GLY A 172 2.90 20.20 -7.31
C GLY A 172 3.67 21.25 -8.11
N ARG A 173 3.98 22.43 -7.50
CA ARG A 173 4.79 23.49 -8.09
C ARG A 173 6.23 23.52 -7.68
N ILE A 174 6.53 23.01 -6.49
CA ILE A 174 7.89 22.66 -6.19
C ILE A 174 8.05 21.32 -6.85
N GLU A 175 8.78 21.25 -7.97
CA GLU A 175 9.30 20.01 -8.51
C GLU A 175 10.10 19.33 -7.39
N LYS A 176 9.38 18.77 -6.44
CA LYS A 176 9.97 17.86 -5.48
C LYS A 176 10.35 16.66 -6.34
N ALA A 177 11.64 16.66 -6.71
CA ALA A 177 12.23 15.53 -7.37
C ALA A 177 11.63 14.26 -6.78
N SER A 178 11.06 13.41 -7.60
CA SER A 178 10.42 12.18 -7.17
C SER A 178 11.36 11.39 -6.27
N ALA A 179 10.85 10.52 -5.42
CA ALA A 179 11.73 9.68 -4.59
C ALA A 179 12.77 8.96 -5.44
N GLY A 180 12.40 8.56 -6.68
CA GLY A 180 13.31 7.97 -7.66
C GLY A 180 14.38 8.95 -8.15
N GLU A 181 14.05 10.21 -8.44
CA GLU A 181 15.04 11.22 -8.86
C GLU A 181 16.01 11.61 -7.73
N LYS A 182 15.50 11.71 -6.49
CA LYS A 182 16.38 11.91 -5.33
C LYS A 182 17.32 10.74 -5.14
N PHE A 183 16.82 9.53 -5.38
CA PHE A 183 17.59 8.32 -5.31
C PHE A 183 18.65 8.26 -6.41
N LEU A 184 18.31 8.60 -7.65
CA LEU A 184 19.24 8.70 -8.78
C LEU A 184 20.35 9.74 -8.55
N LYS A 185 20.04 10.85 -7.86
CA LYS A 185 21.08 11.83 -7.47
C LYS A 185 22.00 11.30 -6.39
N PHE A 186 21.50 10.45 -5.48
CA PHE A 186 22.27 9.91 -4.37
C PHE A 186 23.09 8.68 -4.77
N ASP A 187 22.54 7.82 -5.62
CA ASP A 187 23.19 6.58 -6.10
C ASP A 187 22.97 6.40 -7.61
N PRO A 188 23.62 7.23 -8.46
CA PRO A 188 23.41 7.19 -9.91
C PRO A 188 23.84 5.87 -10.56
N SER A 189 24.71 5.09 -9.89
CA SER A 189 25.20 3.80 -10.37
C SER A 189 24.58 2.59 -9.70
N GLY A 190 23.72 2.77 -8.69
CA GLY A 190 23.10 1.66 -7.95
C GLY A 190 24.04 0.88 -7.04
N ILE A 191 25.31 1.34 -6.89
CA ILE A 191 26.34 0.64 -6.12
C ILE A 191 25.99 0.57 -4.63
N ILE A 192 25.49 1.66 -4.06
CA ILE A 192 25.14 1.72 -2.64
C ILE A 192 24.00 0.74 -2.36
N MET A 193 23.01 0.69 -3.24
CA MET A 193 21.89 -0.25 -3.14
C MET A 193 22.35 -1.71 -3.24
N ALA A 194 23.28 -1.99 -4.16
CA ALA A 194 23.87 -3.32 -4.31
C ALA A 194 24.63 -3.76 -3.05
N ILE A 195 25.41 -2.86 -2.45
CA ILE A 195 26.15 -3.12 -1.20
C ILE A 195 25.19 -3.38 -0.05
N ILE A 196 24.12 -2.57 0.09
CA ILE A 196 23.12 -2.76 1.15
C ILE A 196 22.43 -4.10 0.98
N ALA A 197 21.97 -4.43 -0.24
CA ALA A 197 21.33 -5.71 -0.52
C ALA A 197 22.25 -6.90 -0.19
N MET A 198 23.50 -6.84 -0.61
CA MET A 198 24.49 -7.88 -0.33
C MET A 198 24.75 -8.00 1.19
N THR A 199 24.88 -6.88 1.88
CA THR A 199 25.09 -6.86 3.34
C THR A 199 23.92 -7.51 4.09
N VAL A 200 22.67 -7.23 3.69
CA VAL A 200 21.48 -7.85 4.29
C VAL A 200 21.49 -9.35 4.10
N VAL A 201 21.84 -9.83 2.90
CA VAL A 201 21.93 -11.28 2.63
C VAL A 201 23.02 -11.94 3.47
N PHE A 202 24.21 -11.34 3.54
CA PHE A 202 25.29 -11.87 4.37
C PHE A 202 24.94 -11.88 5.86
N LEU A 203 24.28 -10.83 6.35
CA LEU A 203 23.78 -10.82 7.74
C LEU A 203 22.79 -11.94 8.01
N ALA A 204 21.85 -12.14 7.09
CA ALA A 204 20.86 -13.24 7.21
C ALA A 204 21.56 -14.61 7.23
N LEU A 205 22.51 -14.83 6.34
CA LEU A 205 23.30 -16.08 6.32
C LEU A 205 24.15 -16.27 7.57
N MET A 206 24.73 -15.20 8.11
CA MET A 206 25.50 -15.25 9.35
C MET A 206 24.61 -15.64 10.55
N VAL A 207 23.42 -15.05 10.63
CA VAL A 207 22.43 -15.41 11.68
C VAL A 207 22.01 -16.87 11.53
N LEU A 208 21.71 -17.30 10.32
CA LEU A 208 21.33 -18.69 10.02
C LEU A 208 22.46 -19.68 10.41
N TYR A 209 23.71 -19.38 10.02
CA TYR A 209 24.88 -20.14 10.41
C TYR A 209 25.02 -20.26 11.94
N ARG A 210 24.84 -19.15 12.66
CA ARG A 210 24.86 -19.16 14.12
C ARG A 210 23.78 -20.04 14.72
N ILE A 211 22.57 -20.00 14.18
CA ILE A 211 21.46 -20.86 14.62
C ILE A 211 21.81 -22.33 14.39
N PHE A 212 22.23 -22.70 13.21
CA PHE A 212 22.59 -24.09 12.92
C PHE A 212 23.78 -24.60 13.74
N ARG A 213 24.79 -23.76 13.93
CA ARG A 213 25.91 -24.10 14.79
C ARG A 213 25.48 -24.37 16.24
N THR A 214 24.57 -23.55 16.79
CA THR A 214 24.06 -23.76 18.16
C THR A 214 23.21 -25.02 18.26
N ILE A 215 22.38 -25.31 17.26
CA ILE A 215 21.58 -26.54 17.20
C ILE A 215 22.50 -27.77 17.07
N GLY A 216 23.50 -27.69 16.19
CA GLY A 216 24.47 -28.78 16.00
C GLY A 216 25.23 -29.11 17.28
N THR A 217 25.78 -28.08 17.97
CA THR A 217 26.49 -28.28 19.23
C THR A 217 25.58 -28.77 20.35
N ALA A 218 24.33 -28.37 20.38
CA ALA A 218 23.32 -28.84 21.35
C ALA A 218 23.01 -30.33 21.14
N ASN A 219 22.82 -30.74 19.86
CA ASN A 219 22.55 -32.11 19.51
C ASN A 219 23.76 -33.04 19.80
N GLN A 220 24.98 -32.63 19.48
CA GLN A 220 26.19 -33.40 19.82
C GLN A 220 26.32 -33.60 21.33
N LYS A 221 26.07 -32.55 22.13
CA LYS A 221 26.07 -32.66 23.61
C LYS A 221 24.97 -33.59 24.12
N ALA A 222 23.80 -33.60 23.44
CA ALA A 222 22.69 -34.49 23.79
C ALA A 222 23.01 -35.96 23.49
N VAL A 223 23.68 -36.23 22.35
CA VAL A 223 24.14 -37.57 21.97
C VAL A 223 25.21 -38.09 22.94
N ILE A 224 26.24 -37.28 23.22
CA ILE A 224 27.30 -37.64 24.19
C ILE A 224 26.71 -37.91 25.56
N ARG A 225 25.73 -37.11 26.04
CA ARG A 225 25.05 -37.37 27.32
C ARG A 225 24.22 -38.67 27.32
N LYS A 226 23.62 -39.03 26.20
CA LYS A 226 22.89 -40.30 26.07
C LYS A 226 23.84 -41.49 26.07
N SER A 227 24.98 -41.38 25.35
CA SER A 227 26.00 -42.43 25.35
C SER A 227 26.61 -42.63 26.72
N ALA A 228 26.99 -41.55 27.44
CA ALA A 228 27.54 -41.66 28.80
C ALA A 228 26.52 -42.17 29.86
N LYS A 229 25.20 -42.11 29.58
CA LYS A 229 24.17 -42.70 30.43
C LYS A 229 23.93 -44.15 30.12
N SER A 230 24.21 -44.58 28.88
CA SER A 230 24.10 -45.98 28.42
C SER A 230 25.28 -46.82 28.91
N GLU A 231 26.50 -46.21 29.08
CA GLU A 231 27.67 -46.89 29.56
C GLU A 231 27.60 -47.32 31.04
N LYS A 232 26.60 -46.84 31.81
CA LYS A 232 26.40 -47.23 33.21
C LYS A 232 25.56 -48.52 33.36
N GLU A 233 24.97 -49.04 32.29
CA GLU A 233 24.06 -50.20 32.39
C GLU A 233 24.42 -51.42 31.51
N SER A 234 25.54 -51.40 30.76
CA SER A 234 25.96 -52.63 30.05
C SER A 234 27.47 -52.71 29.84
N ASN A 235 28.12 -53.62 30.57
CA ASN A 235 29.41 -54.19 30.22
C ASN A 235 29.25 -55.06 28.96
N VAL A 236 29.34 -54.47 27.74
CA VAL A 236 29.67 -55.19 26.51
C VAL A 236 30.39 -54.21 25.61
N SER A 237 31.64 -54.49 25.35
CA SER A 237 32.47 -53.75 24.39
C SER A 237 31.93 -53.98 22.96
N GLU A 238 31.30 -53.03 22.38
CA GLU A 238 31.26 -52.84 20.93
C GLU A 238 31.87 -51.48 20.61
N VAL A 239 33.07 -51.52 20.06
CA VAL A 239 33.76 -50.42 19.44
C VAL A 239 32.93 -50.01 18.24
N GLN A 240 32.03 -49.05 18.42
CA GLN A 240 31.48 -48.29 17.28
C GLN A 240 32.59 -47.40 16.77
N GLU A 241 33.36 -47.92 15.83
CA GLU A 241 34.23 -47.18 14.97
C GLU A 241 33.36 -46.11 14.25
N GLU A 242 33.59 -44.84 14.56
CA GLU A 242 32.90 -43.73 13.92
C GLU A 242 33.31 -43.73 12.45
N VAL A 243 32.43 -44.30 11.62
CA VAL A 243 32.64 -44.44 10.18
C VAL A 243 32.83 -43.05 9.61
N SER A 244 34.03 -42.73 9.12
CA SER A 244 34.34 -41.40 8.62
C SER A 244 33.44 -41.05 7.42
N GLY A 245 33.14 -39.78 7.23
CA GLY A 245 32.30 -39.32 6.11
C GLY A 245 32.83 -39.76 4.74
N GLU A 246 34.14 -40.05 4.62
CA GLU A 246 34.77 -40.60 3.43
C GLU A 246 34.28 -42.04 3.12
N VAL A 247 34.10 -42.83 4.15
CA VAL A 247 33.59 -44.21 4.00
C VAL A 247 32.12 -44.20 3.56
N PHE A 248 31.28 -43.30 4.11
CA PHE A 248 29.92 -43.07 3.62
C PHE A 248 29.88 -42.60 2.19
N ALA A 249 30.75 -41.70 1.79
CA ALA A 249 30.88 -41.24 0.40
C ALA A 249 31.29 -42.37 -0.53
N ALA A 250 32.25 -43.18 -0.12
CA ALA A 250 32.71 -44.35 -0.90
C ALA A 250 31.57 -45.39 -1.06
N ILE A 251 30.84 -45.72 0.00
CA ILE A 251 29.69 -46.64 -0.04
C ILE A 251 28.59 -46.10 -0.95
N SER A 252 28.23 -44.82 -0.82
CA SER A 252 27.22 -44.15 -1.67
C SER A 252 27.61 -44.18 -3.15
N THR A 253 28.89 -43.93 -3.46
CA THR A 253 29.40 -43.97 -4.82
C THR A 253 29.40 -45.38 -5.38
N ALA A 254 29.82 -46.38 -4.58
CA ALA A 254 29.80 -47.79 -5.00
C ALA A 254 28.34 -48.28 -5.23
N LEU A 255 27.39 -47.92 -4.38
CA LEU A 255 25.98 -48.24 -4.57
C LEU A 255 25.42 -47.58 -5.83
N HIS A 256 25.76 -46.31 -6.07
CA HIS A 256 25.31 -45.60 -7.26
C HIS A 256 25.86 -46.23 -8.55
N LEU A 257 27.13 -46.60 -8.58
CA LEU A 257 27.74 -47.28 -9.72
C LEU A 257 27.10 -48.67 -9.93
N TYR A 258 26.82 -49.43 -8.86
CA TYR A 258 26.14 -50.73 -8.93
C TYR A 258 24.70 -50.63 -9.42
N GLU A 259 23.96 -49.61 -9.02
CA GLU A 259 22.61 -49.35 -9.55
C GLU A 259 22.66 -48.90 -11.01
N THR A 260 23.63 -48.06 -11.39
CA THR A 260 23.80 -47.60 -12.77
C THR A 260 24.13 -48.72 -13.74
N ASP A 261 24.94 -49.72 -13.30
CA ASP A 261 25.24 -50.90 -14.11
C ASP A 261 24.03 -51.88 -14.23
N LYS A 262 23.07 -51.81 -13.33
CA LYS A 262 21.84 -52.64 -13.39
C LYS A 262 20.69 -52.02 -14.17
N HIS A 263 20.73 -50.74 -14.39
CA HIS A 263 19.75 -50.11 -15.26
C HIS A 263 20.14 -50.39 -16.72
N ASP A 264 19.35 -51.28 -17.34
CA ASP A 264 19.37 -51.40 -18.79
C ASP A 264 19.26 -50.02 -19.42
N GLN A 265 20.05 -49.77 -20.44
CA GLN A 265 19.92 -48.54 -21.22
C GLN A 265 18.56 -48.51 -21.89
N GLU A 266 17.55 -48.09 -21.18
CA GLU A 266 16.28 -47.75 -21.79
C GLU A 266 16.55 -46.58 -22.73
N SER A 267 16.55 -46.87 -24.04
CA SER A 267 16.50 -45.83 -25.06
C SER A 267 15.15 -45.13 -24.93
N ALA A 268 15.07 -44.12 -24.08
CA ALA A 268 13.88 -43.30 -23.96
C ALA A 268 13.65 -42.56 -25.29
N ILE A 269 12.89 -43.19 -26.19
CA ILE A 269 12.29 -42.47 -27.31
C ILE A 269 11.26 -41.55 -26.69
N ILE A 270 11.67 -40.32 -26.42
CA ILE A 270 10.75 -39.25 -25.99
C ILE A 270 9.87 -38.91 -27.18
N THR A 271 8.72 -39.58 -27.27
CA THR A 271 7.67 -39.20 -28.21
C THR A 271 7.02 -37.93 -27.63
N ILE A 272 7.54 -36.77 -28.03
CA ILE A 272 6.89 -35.47 -27.72
C ILE A 272 5.57 -35.44 -28.51
N ASN A 273 4.50 -35.94 -27.93
CA ASN A 273 3.16 -35.68 -28.41
C ASN A 273 2.92 -34.16 -28.20
N ARG A 274 3.11 -33.43 -29.28
CA ARG A 274 2.82 -32.00 -29.29
C ARG A 274 1.31 -31.83 -29.19
N VAL A 275 0.78 -31.82 -27.99
CA VAL A 275 -0.60 -31.41 -27.76
C VAL A 275 -0.67 -29.92 -28.12
N SER A 276 -1.20 -29.61 -29.28
CA SER A 276 -1.53 -28.25 -29.64
C SER A 276 -2.64 -27.78 -28.71
N LYS A 277 -2.27 -27.09 -27.63
CA LYS A 277 -3.24 -26.43 -26.76
C LYS A 277 -3.84 -25.29 -27.60
N MET A 278 -5.07 -25.47 -28.07
CA MET A 278 -5.83 -24.41 -28.77
C MET A 278 -6.18 -23.23 -27.86
N TYR A 279 -5.85 -23.29 -26.59
CA TYR A 279 -6.12 -22.26 -25.61
C TYR A 279 -4.91 -22.01 -24.71
N SER A 280 -4.35 -20.81 -24.78
CA SER A 280 -3.40 -20.28 -23.80
C SER A 280 -4.10 -19.20 -22.99
N PRO A 281 -3.92 -19.15 -21.67
CA PRO A 281 -4.44 -18.03 -20.85
C PRO A 281 -3.96 -16.67 -21.33
N TRP A 282 -2.86 -16.62 -22.08
CA TRP A 282 -2.29 -15.39 -22.66
C TRP A 282 -2.81 -15.08 -24.08
N SER A 283 -3.45 -16.02 -24.75
CA SER A 283 -4.22 -15.75 -25.97
C SER A 283 -5.64 -15.35 -25.59
N SER A 284 -5.77 -14.27 -24.83
CA SER A 284 -7.06 -13.77 -24.42
C SER A 284 -7.86 -13.33 -25.65
N LYS A 285 -9.19 -13.45 -25.59
CA LYS A 285 -10.16 -13.00 -26.61
C LYS A 285 -9.94 -11.58 -27.15
N ILE A 286 -9.12 -10.77 -26.49
CA ILE A 286 -8.74 -9.40 -26.87
C ILE A 286 -8.07 -9.39 -28.25
N TYR A 287 -7.27 -10.39 -28.60
CA TYR A 287 -6.62 -10.45 -29.91
C TYR A 287 -7.56 -11.00 -31.02
N GLY A 288 -8.57 -11.79 -30.63
CA GLY A 288 -9.60 -12.25 -31.56
C GLY A 288 -10.65 -11.20 -31.92
N LEU A 289 -10.82 -10.18 -31.07
CA LEU A 289 -11.77 -9.09 -31.30
C LEU A 289 -11.27 -8.02 -32.29
N ARG A 290 -10.02 -8.10 -32.75
CA ARG A 290 -9.45 -7.19 -33.77
C ARG A 290 -9.69 -7.64 -35.19
N GLN A 291 -10.32 -8.77 -35.41
CA GLN A 291 -10.79 -9.14 -36.75
C GLN A 291 -12.19 -8.54 -36.96
N VAL A 292 -12.22 -7.49 -37.76
CA VAL A 292 -13.49 -6.92 -38.24
C VAL A 292 -14.24 -8.04 -38.96
N PRO A 293 -15.49 -8.37 -38.58
CA PRO A 293 -16.26 -9.40 -39.29
C PRO A 293 -16.43 -8.99 -40.75
N ASN A 294 -15.86 -9.77 -41.64
CA ASN A 294 -16.09 -9.60 -43.08
C ASN A 294 -17.57 -9.75 -43.34
N ARG A 295 -18.22 -8.66 -43.71
CA ARG A 295 -19.60 -8.64 -44.14
C ARG A 295 -19.67 -9.36 -45.50
N VAL A 296 -20.08 -10.61 -45.47
CA VAL A 296 -20.40 -11.34 -46.70
C VAL A 296 -21.61 -10.64 -47.34
N VAL A 297 -21.37 -9.86 -48.38
CA VAL A 297 -22.45 -9.31 -49.21
C VAL A 297 -22.94 -10.46 -50.08
N SER A 298 -24.04 -11.07 -49.69
CA SER A 298 -24.76 -12.03 -50.49
C SER A 298 -25.40 -11.27 -51.70
N ASN A 299 -24.77 -11.36 -52.86
CA ASN A 299 -25.40 -10.98 -54.12
C ASN A 299 -26.47 -12.05 -54.45
N GLN A 300 -27.70 -11.79 -54.04
CA GLN A 300 -28.83 -12.49 -54.67
C GLN A 300 -29.06 -11.86 -56.04
N ALA A 301 -28.60 -12.54 -57.08
CA ALA A 301 -29.00 -12.24 -58.46
C ALA A 301 -30.50 -12.60 -58.66
N LYS A 302 -31.27 -11.62 -59.08
CA LYS A 302 -32.63 -11.82 -59.59
C LYS A 302 -32.62 -12.71 -60.82
N LYS A 303 -33.47 -13.69 -60.79
CA LYS A 303 -34.25 -14.13 -61.92
C LYS A 303 -35.68 -14.33 -61.46
#